data_1047f5b5bd928948c3fec9769e1e5146
#
_entry.id   1047f5b5bd928948c3fec9769e1e5146
#
_cell.length_a   1.000
_cell.length_b   1.000
_cell.length_c   1.000
_cell.angle_alpha   90.00
_cell.angle_beta   90.00
_cell.angle_gamma   90.00
#
_symmetry.space_group_name_H-M   'P 1'
#
loop_
_entity.id
_entity.type
_entity.pdbx_description
1 polymer ?
#
loop_
_entity_poly.entity_id
_entity_poly.type
_entity_poly.pdbx_seq_one_letter_code
_entity_poly.pdbx_strand_id
1 'polypeptide(L)'
;MKKETTKKTNSLTGMVNDLEKKLDEFFTKKVWQLPKKAREVIVKIAPYLAILSLVMTIPMILALLGFSFLTPFYFLKGIHFGLTYAVSLIFLLVGAILAVIIIPGLFKREKRVWRIMFWMSLINAVSSLLKMDLGGLIIGTGLSWYVLFQVKEYYTK
;
A
#
# COMPACT_ATOMS: atom_id res chain seq x y z
N MET A 1 38.83 -7.97 24.22
CA MET A 1 37.51 -8.59 24.05
C MET A 1 36.42 -7.51 24.08
N LYS A 2 36.02 -6.99 22.91
CA LYS A 2 34.90 -6.04 22.77
C LYS A 2 33.62 -6.83 22.66
N LYS A 3 32.76 -6.80 23.66
CA LYS A 3 31.36 -7.24 23.57
C LYS A 3 30.63 -6.22 22.73
N GLU A 4 30.40 -6.51 21.45
CA GLU A 4 29.40 -5.84 20.66
C GLU A 4 28.03 -6.27 21.20
N THR A 5 27.49 -5.45 22.04
CA THR A 5 26.09 -5.49 22.41
C THR A 5 25.28 -5.12 21.16
N THR A 6 24.86 -6.13 20.42
CA THR A 6 23.84 -6.00 19.39
C THR A 6 22.54 -5.56 20.08
N LYS A 7 22.36 -4.27 20.22
CA LYS A 7 21.11 -3.64 20.61
C LYS A 7 20.16 -3.87 19.44
N LYS A 8 19.56 -5.06 19.40
CA LYS A 8 18.43 -5.38 18.50
C LYS A 8 17.36 -4.33 18.80
N THR A 9 17.30 -3.32 17.98
CA THR A 9 16.26 -2.30 18.03
C THR A 9 14.93 -3.02 17.76
N ASN A 10 14.21 -3.31 18.83
CA ASN A 10 12.81 -3.71 18.79
C ASN A 10 11.92 -2.54 18.36
N SER A 11 12.37 -1.75 17.41
CA SER A 11 11.57 -0.70 16.79
C SER A 11 10.77 -1.34 15.66
N LEU A 12 9.52 -0.94 15.51
CA LEU A 12 8.67 -1.36 14.38
C LEU A 12 9.39 -1.23 13.04
N THR A 13 10.23 -0.22 12.88
CA THR A 13 11.07 0.00 11.70
C THR A 13 12.10 -1.12 11.50
N GLY A 14 12.70 -1.65 12.57
CA GLY A 14 13.64 -2.78 12.50
C GLY A 14 12.94 -4.06 12.03
N MET A 15 11.77 -4.34 12.59
CA MET A 15 10.96 -5.51 12.20
C MET A 15 10.52 -5.42 10.74
N VAL A 16 10.11 -4.24 10.28
CA VAL A 16 9.70 -4.02 8.89
C VAL A 16 10.88 -4.16 7.93
N ASN A 17 12.06 -3.67 8.28
CA ASN A 17 13.26 -3.84 7.45
C ASN A 17 13.69 -5.32 7.35
N ASP A 18 13.57 -6.09 8.42
CA ASP A 18 13.86 -7.53 8.40
C ASP A 18 12.81 -8.29 7.55
N LEU A 19 11.56 -7.88 7.64
CA LEU A 19 10.47 -8.43 6.83
C LEU A 19 10.67 -8.08 5.36
N GLU A 20 11.04 -6.84 5.04
CA GLU A 20 11.39 -6.40 3.68
C GLU A 20 12.51 -7.28 3.09
N LYS A 21 13.58 -7.53 3.85
CA LYS A 21 14.69 -8.38 3.38
C LYS A 21 14.25 -9.82 3.10
N LYS A 22 13.47 -10.42 4.01
CA LYS A 22 12.97 -11.78 3.83
C LYS A 22 12.05 -11.90 2.62
N LEU A 23 11.17 -10.93 2.43
CA LEU A 23 10.28 -10.88 1.27
C LEU A 23 11.06 -10.65 -0.03
N ASP A 24 12.06 -9.77 0.01
CA ASP A 24 12.95 -9.54 -1.13
C ASP A 24 13.68 -10.83 -1.56
N GLU A 25 14.26 -11.56 -0.61
CA GLU A 25 14.88 -12.85 -0.89
C GLU A 25 13.89 -13.88 -1.42
N PHE A 26 12.68 -13.92 -0.88
CA PHE A 26 11.64 -14.85 -1.32
C PHE A 26 11.18 -14.54 -2.74
N PHE A 27 10.81 -13.29 -3.01
CA PHE A 27 10.25 -12.90 -4.32
C PHE A 27 11.29 -12.74 -5.42
N THR A 28 12.56 -12.48 -5.09
CA THR A 28 13.65 -12.40 -6.08
C THR A 28 14.32 -13.74 -6.36
N LYS A 29 14.42 -14.67 -5.37
CA LYS A 29 15.15 -15.92 -5.53
C LYS A 29 14.27 -17.15 -5.69
N LYS A 30 13.09 -17.19 -5.07
CA LYS A 30 12.25 -18.40 -5.02
C LYS A 30 11.04 -18.35 -5.94
N VAL A 31 10.61 -17.19 -6.38
CA VAL A 31 9.42 -17.04 -7.23
C VAL A 31 9.86 -16.77 -8.68
N TRP A 32 9.05 -17.21 -9.62
CA TRP A 32 9.30 -16.94 -11.05
C TRP A 32 9.44 -15.45 -11.28
N GLN A 33 10.59 -15.09 -11.88
CA GLN A 33 10.88 -13.70 -12.19
C GLN A 33 10.18 -13.28 -13.48
N LEU A 34 9.56 -12.11 -13.46
CA LEU A 34 9.00 -11.50 -14.65
C LEU A 34 10.13 -11.18 -15.66
N PRO A 35 9.89 -11.39 -16.97
CA PRO A 35 10.83 -10.95 -18.01
C PRO A 35 11.17 -9.47 -17.85
N LYS A 36 12.41 -9.07 -18.15
CA LYS A 36 12.87 -7.66 -18.04
C LYS A 36 11.92 -6.70 -18.75
N LYS A 37 11.47 -7.05 -19.98
CA LYS A 37 10.51 -6.23 -20.73
C LYS A 37 9.20 -6.02 -19.97
N ALA A 38 8.67 -7.06 -19.31
CA ALA A 38 7.42 -6.93 -18.53
C ALA A 38 7.60 -6.01 -17.32
N ARG A 39 8.73 -6.11 -16.60
CA ARG A 39 9.04 -5.21 -15.47
C ARG A 39 9.15 -3.76 -15.90
N GLU A 40 9.83 -3.49 -17.02
CA GLU A 40 9.95 -2.14 -17.59
C GLU A 40 8.60 -1.57 -17.99
N VAL A 41 7.73 -2.38 -18.59
CA VAL A 41 6.36 -1.98 -18.95
C VAL A 41 5.57 -1.65 -17.71
N ILE A 42 5.62 -2.48 -16.66
CA ILE A 42 4.94 -2.22 -15.38
C ILE A 42 5.39 -0.89 -14.78
N VAL A 43 6.70 -0.66 -14.68
CA VAL A 43 7.26 0.59 -14.14
C VAL A 43 6.86 1.81 -14.96
N LYS A 44 6.80 1.67 -16.29
CA LYS A 44 6.40 2.74 -17.20
C LYS A 44 4.91 3.07 -17.10
N ILE A 45 4.07 2.07 -16.91
CA ILE A 45 2.61 2.21 -16.84
C ILE A 45 2.15 2.61 -15.42
N ALA A 46 2.90 2.22 -14.38
CA ALA A 46 2.54 2.46 -12.98
C ALA A 46 2.08 3.90 -12.67
N PRO A 47 2.78 4.97 -13.09
CA PRO A 47 2.32 6.34 -12.82
C PRO A 47 1.00 6.68 -13.53
N TYR A 48 0.77 6.15 -14.72
CA TYR A 48 -0.49 6.38 -15.46
C TYR A 48 -1.65 5.64 -14.80
N LEU A 49 -1.44 4.42 -14.34
CA LEU A 49 -2.43 3.69 -13.56
C LEU A 49 -2.74 4.39 -12.23
N ALA A 50 -1.74 4.98 -11.58
CA ALA A 50 -1.94 5.75 -10.36
C ALA A 50 -2.78 7.01 -10.61
N ILE A 51 -2.54 7.72 -11.71
CA ILE A 51 -3.37 8.87 -12.12
C ILE A 51 -4.80 8.41 -12.42
N LEU A 52 -4.97 7.35 -13.20
CA LEU A 52 -6.28 6.81 -13.53
C LEU A 52 -7.04 6.42 -12.27
N SER A 53 -6.39 5.72 -11.34
CA SER A 53 -6.95 5.35 -10.04
C SER A 53 -7.38 6.58 -9.23
N LEU A 54 -6.53 7.63 -9.19
CA LEU A 54 -6.86 8.87 -8.50
C LEU A 54 -8.09 9.55 -9.13
N VAL A 55 -8.14 9.66 -10.46
CA VAL A 55 -9.29 10.24 -11.18
C VAL A 55 -10.57 9.46 -10.88
N MET A 56 -10.52 8.14 -10.86
CA MET A 56 -11.66 7.31 -10.50
C MET A 56 -12.06 7.41 -9.02
N THR A 57 -11.12 7.78 -8.16
CA THR A 57 -11.40 7.98 -6.72
C THR A 57 -12.15 9.30 -6.46
N ILE A 58 -11.99 10.32 -7.31
CA ILE A 58 -12.66 11.63 -7.15
C ILE A 58 -14.19 11.51 -7.07
N PRO A 59 -14.89 10.89 -8.03
CA PRO A 59 -16.34 10.75 -7.94
C PRO A 59 -16.78 9.94 -6.72
N MET A 60 -15.96 8.98 -6.27
CA MET A 60 -16.24 8.21 -5.07
C MET A 60 -16.14 9.08 -3.80
N ILE A 61 -15.13 9.97 -3.73
CA ILE A 61 -15.01 10.97 -2.66
C ILE A 61 -16.21 11.91 -2.66
N LEU A 62 -16.59 12.44 -3.83
CA LEU A 62 -17.73 13.35 -3.97
C LEU A 62 -19.03 12.68 -3.55
N ALA A 63 -19.25 11.42 -3.94
CA ALA A 63 -20.41 10.66 -3.53
C ALA A 63 -20.45 10.47 -2.01
N LEU A 64 -19.33 10.07 -1.38
CA LEU A 64 -19.26 9.92 0.08
C LEU A 64 -19.45 11.26 0.80
N LEU A 65 -18.87 12.34 0.31
CA LEU A 65 -19.09 13.69 0.88
C LEU A 65 -20.55 14.13 0.69
N GLY A 66 -21.16 13.86 -0.46
CA GLY A 66 -22.58 14.12 -0.69
C GLY A 66 -23.48 13.36 0.28
N PHE A 67 -23.16 12.09 0.55
CA PHE A 67 -23.88 11.30 1.56
C PHE A 67 -23.57 11.70 3.01
N SER A 68 -22.56 12.54 3.24
CA SER A 68 -22.20 13.02 4.60
C SER A 68 -23.34 13.79 5.27
N PHE A 69 -24.22 14.44 4.50
CA PHE A 69 -25.45 15.05 5.02
C PHE A 69 -26.41 14.04 5.66
N LEU A 70 -26.32 12.77 5.28
CA LEU A 70 -27.11 11.68 5.84
C LEU A 70 -26.43 11.00 7.03
N THR A 71 -25.21 11.45 7.41
CA THR A 71 -24.43 10.85 8.51
C THR A 71 -25.22 10.75 9.81
N PRO A 72 -26.02 11.77 10.25
CA PRO A 72 -26.85 11.63 11.44
C PRO A 72 -27.81 10.45 11.37
N PHE A 73 -28.39 10.17 10.22
CA PHE A 73 -29.29 9.03 10.01
C PHE A 73 -28.56 7.69 10.06
N TYR A 74 -27.29 7.63 9.63
CA TYR A 74 -26.46 6.43 9.77
C TYR A 74 -26.13 6.13 11.23
N PHE A 75 -25.91 7.15 12.08
CA PHE A 75 -25.75 6.96 13.52
C PHE A 75 -27.03 6.47 14.19
N LEU A 76 -28.19 6.84 13.69
CA LEU A 76 -29.49 6.30 14.15
C LEU A 76 -29.64 4.80 13.85
N LYS A 77 -29.02 4.30 12.78
CA LYS A 77 -28.96 2.86 12.46
C LYS A 77 -27.96 2.08 13.31
N GLY A 78 -27.21 2.76 14.19
CA GLY A 78 -26.26 2.19 15.10
C GLY A 78 -24.88 2.86 14.99
N ILE A 79 -24.27 3.11 16.15
CA ILE A 79 -22.92 3.73 16.26
C ILE A 79 -21.89 3.00 15.40
N HIS A 80 -21.98 1.69 15.32
CA HIS A 80 -21.05 0.86 14.55
C HIS A 80 -21.08 1.19 13.05
N PHE A 81 -22.24 1.48 12.50
CA PHE A 81 -22.40 1.82 11.08
C PHE A 81 -21.85 3.22 10.77
N GLY A 82 -22.11 4.20 11.64
CA GLY A 82 -21.59 5.56 11.50
C GLY A 82 -20.07 5.62 11.63
N LEU A 83 -19.49 4.88 12.56
CA LEU A 83 -18.03 4.80 12.72
C LEU A 83 -17.36 4.16 11.53
N THR A 84 -17.91 3.06 10.98
CA THR A 84 -17.36 2.41 9.79
C THR A 84 -17.36 3.35 8.59
N TYR A 85 -18.41 4.14 8.42
CA TYR A 85 -18.50 5.15 7.37
C TYR A 85 -17.44 6.24 7.54
N ALA A 86 -17.31 6.83 8.74
CA ALA A 86 -16.36 7.88 9.03
C ALA A 86 -14.90 7.40 8.83
N VAL A 87 -14.59 6.20 9.31
CA VAL A 87 -13.28 5.59 9.12
C VAL A 87 -12.99 5.37 7.64
N SER A 88 -13.94 4.85 6.86
CA SER A 88 -13.77 4.63 5.42
C SER A 88 -13.52 5.93 4.67
N LEU A 89 -14.21 7.02 5.01
CA LEU A 89 -14.01 8.34 4.41
C LEU A 89 -12.59 8.87 4.70
N ILE A 90 -12.13 8.75 5.95
CA ILE A 90 -10.78 9.17 6.34
C ILE A 90 -9.74 8.38 5.55
N PHE A 91 -9.86 7.05 5.46
CA PHE A 91 -8.93 6.21 4.71
C PHE A 91 -8.92 6.57 3.21
N LEU A 92 -10.08 6.87 2.63
CA LEU A 92 -10.19 7.27 1.23
C LEU A 92 -9.49 8.62 0.98
N LEU A 93 -9.69 9.61 1.85
CA LEU A 93 -9.05 10.92 1.75
C LEU A 93 -7.54 10.82 1.94
N VAL A 94 -7.08 10.08 2.95
CA VAL A 94 -5.65 9.83 3.17
C VAL A 94 -5.03 9.12 1.98
N GLY A 95 -5.72 8.11 1.43
CA GLY A 95 -5.28 7.39 0.23
C GLY A 95 -5.16 8.31 -0.99
N ALA A 96 -6.11 9.21 -1.21
CA ALA A 96 -6.07 10.18 -2.29
C ALA A 96 -4.90 11.17 -2.13
N ILE A 97 -4.66 11.69 -0.93
CA ILE A 97 -3.53 12.58 -0.63
C ILE A 97 -2.20 11.86 -0.90
N LEU A 98 -2.07 10.62 -0.41
CA LEU A 98 -0.88 9.81 -0.65
C LEU A 98 -0.67 9.51 -2.13
N ALA A 99 -1.75 9.25 -2.90
CA ALA A 99 -1.67 9.07 -4.33
C ALA A 99 -1.09 10.30 -5.05
N VAL A 100 -1.53 11.52 -4.67
CA VAL A 100 -1.00 12.77 -5.21
C VAL A 100 0.51 12.91 -4.93
N ILE A 101 0.96 12.53 -3.74
CA ILE A 101 2.38 12.59 -3.34
C ILE A 101 3.21 11.54 -4.08
N ILE A 102 2.63 10.34 -4.28
CA ILE A 102 3.32 9.19 -4.90
C ILE A 102 3.50 9.37 -6.40
N ILE A 103 2.52 9.95 -7.11
CA ILE A 103 2.53 10.06 -8.58
C ILE A 103 3.81 10.72 -9.13
N PRO A 104 4.26 11.90 -8.66
CA PRO A 104 5.49 12.52 -9.16
C PRO A 104 6.74 11.65 -8.95
N GLY A 105 6.80 10.96 -7.81
CA GLY A 105 7.91 10.09 -7.48
C GLY A 105 7.91 8.77 -8.27
N LEU A 106 6.75 8.30 -8.72
CA LEU A 106 6.65 7.17 -9.66
C LEU A 106 7.28 7.52 -11.02
N PHE A 107 7.01 8.73 -11.55
CA PHE A 107 7.66 9.21 -12.77
C PHE A 107 9.18 9.34 -12.62
N LYS A 108 9.63 9.81 -11.44
CA LYS A 108 11.05 9.98 -11.14
C LYS A 108 11.73 8.68 -10.71
N ARG A 109 10.97 7.60 -10.51
CA ARG A 109 11.45 6.29 -10.01
C ARG A 109 12.17 6.41 -8.67
N GLU A 110 11.60 7.18 -7.74
CA GLU A 110 12.20 7.44 -6.43
C GLU A 110 12.06 6.22 -5.50
N LYS A 111 13.14 5.85 -4.84
CA LYS A 111 13.17 4.79 -3.84
C LYS A 111 12.22 5.06 -2.66
N ARG A 112 11.99 6.34 -2.33
CA ARG A 112 11.04 6.74 -1.28
C ARG A 112 9.63 6.29 -1.60
N VAL A 113 9.20 6.45 -2.86
CA VAL A 113 7.85 6.06 -3.31
C VAL A 113 7.66 4.56 -3.25
N TRP A 114 8.66 3.78 -3.65
CA TRP A 114 8.62 2.34 -3.51
C TRP A 114 8.42 1.93 -2.03
N ARG A 115 9.15 2.58 -1.11
CA ARG A 115 9.01 2.32 0.33
C ARG A 115 7.63 2.71 0.87
N ILE A 116 7.05 3.83 0.41
CA ILE A 116 5.69 4.23 0.78
C ILE A 116 4.67 3.18 0.30
N MET A 117 4.79 2.72 -0.95
CA MET A 117 3.92 1.67 -1.49
C MET A 117 4.05 0.36 -0.70
N PHE A 118 5.26 0.00 -0.29
CA PHE A 118 5.48 -1.17 0.56
C PHE A 118 4.79 -1.03 1.93
N TRP A 119 4.93 0.13 2.59
CA TRP A 119 4.24 0.41 3.85
C TRP A 119 2.72 0.38 3.70
N MET A 120 2.19 0.96 2.63
CA MET A 120 0.75 0.92 2.36
C MET A 120 0.26 -0.51 2.13
N SER A 121 1.01 -1.33 1.41
CA SER A 121 0.66 -2.73 1.19
C SER A 121 0.71 -3.55 2.48
N LEU A 122 1.65 -3.23 3.39
CA LEU A 122 1.74 -3.86 4.71
C LEU A 122 0.54 -3.50 5.60
N ILE A 123 0.14 -2.23 5.62
CA ILE A 123 -1.06 -1.78 6.35
C ILE A 123 -2.30 -2.49 5.79
N ASN A 124 -2.39 -2.62 4.46
CA ASN A 124 -3.50 -3.33 3.82
C ASN A 124 -3.51 -4.82 4.18
N ALA A 125 -2.34 -5.47 4.22
CA ALA A 125 -2.20 -6.85 4.66
C ALA A 125 -2.70 -7.06 6.10
N VAL A 126 -2.29 -6.17 7.02
CA VAL A 126 -2.75 -6.21 8.41
C VAL A 126 -4.26 -5.99 8.50
N SER A 127 -4.80 -5.05 7.72
CA SER A 127 -6.24 -4.78 7.66
C SER A 127 -7.03 -6.01 7.15
N SER A 128 -6.52 -6.70 6.13
CA SER A 128 -7.14 -7.92 5.60
C SER A 128 -7.10 -9.07 6.62
N LEU A 129 -6.01 -9.20 7.37
CA LEU A 129 -5.92 -10.15 8.49
C LEU A 129 -6.96 -9.87 9.57
N LEU A 130 -7.11 -8.62 9.99
CA LEU A 130 -8.09 -8.21 11.00
C LEU A 130 -9.53 -8.44 10.56
N LYS A 131 -9.80 -8.34 9.26
CA LYS A 131 -11.11 -8.62 8.66
C LYS A 131 -11.34 -10.10 8.37
N MET A 132 -10.34 -10.96 8.62
CA MET A 132 -10.33 -12.38 8.25
C MET A 132 -10.58 -12.61 6.75
N ASP A 133 -10.24 -11.63 5.92
CA ASP A 133 -10.34 -11.70 4.47
C ASP A 133 -9.10 -12.41 3.90
N LEU A 134 -9.13 -13.74 3.91
CA LEU A 134 -8.04 -14.57 3.39
C LEU A 134 -7.87 -14.41 1.88
N GLY A 135 -8.94 -14.16 1.14
CA GLY A 135 -8.89 -13.90 -0.30
C GLY A 135 -8.14 -12.59 -0.60
N GLY A 136 -8.52 -11.50 0.05
CA GLY A 136 -7.84 -10.20 -0.06
C GLY A 136 -6.39 -10.25 0.43
N LEU A 137 -6.11 -11.05 1.48
CA LEU A 137 -4.76 -11.23 1.98
C LEU A 137 -3.86 -11.97 0.98
N ILE A 138 -4.28 -13.15 0.51
CA ILE A 138 -3.43 -14.01 -0.32
C ILE A 138 -3.31 -13.42 -1.73
N ILE A 139 -4.43 -13.10 -2.37
CA ILE A 139 -4.44 -12.62 -3.75
C ILE A 139 -4.02 -11.15 -3.80
N GLY A 140 -4.65 -10.28 -3.01
CA GLY A 140 -4.39 -8.85 -3.03
C GLY A 140 -2.99 -8.50 -2.57
N THR A 141 -2.61 -8.93 -1.37
CA THR A 141 -1.29 -8.63 -0.80
C THR A 141 -0.18 -9.41 -1.47
N GLY A 142 -0.39 -10.71 -1.73
CA GLY A 142 0.62 -11.56 -2.37
C GLY A 142 0.96 -11.08 -3.78
N LEU A 143 -0.04 -10.75 -4.60
CA LEU A 143 0.16 -10.20 -5.94
C LEU A 143 0.82 -8.82 -5.90
N SER A 144 0.39 -7.96 -4.97
CA SER A 144 0.98 -6.62 -4.79
C SER A 144 2.45 -6.72 -4.41
N TRP A 145 2.81 -7.60 -3.49
CA TRP A 145 4.21 -7.81 -3.11
C TRP A 145 5.01 -8.43 -4.23
N TYR A 146 4.44 -9.41 -4.94
CA TYR A 146 5.10 -10.01 -6.09
C TYR A 146 5.50 -8.94 -7.10
N VAL A 147 4.58 -8.10 -7.53
CA VAL A 147 4.86 -7.02 -8.49
C VAL A 147 5.84 -6.00 -7.90
N LEU A 148 5.63 -5.57 -6.65
CA LEU A 148 6.42 -4.54 -5.98
C LEU A 148 7.89 -4.93 -5.84
N PHE A 149 8.18 -6.19 -5.45
CA PHE A 149 9.55 -6.68 -5.33
C PHE A 149 10.20 -6.93 -6.69
N GLN A 150 9.44 -7.35 -7.69
CA GLN A 150 9.95 -7.52 -9.06
C GLN A 150 10.38 -6.22 -9.73
N VAL A 151 9.76 -5.09 -9.37
CA VAL A 151 10.10 -3.76 -9.92
C VAL A 151 11.03 -2.95 -9.03
N LYS A 152 11.40 -3.43 -7.84
CA LYS A 152 12.24 -2.74 -6.86
C LYS A 152 13.53 -2.19 -7.45
N GLU A 153 14.19 -2.97 -8.31
CA GLU A 153 15.45 -2.62 -8.96
C GLU A 153 15.36 -1.36 -9.84
N TYR A 154 14.17 -0.99 -10.29
CA TYR A 154 13.95 0.18 -11.14
C TYR A 154 13.75 1.48 -10.35
N TYR A 155 13.55 1.39 -9.04
CA TYR A 155 13.38 2.52 -8.13
C TYR A 155 14.68 2.79 -7.36
N THR A 156 15.62 3.47 -8.01
CA THR A 156 17.00 3.66 -7.51
C THR A 156 17.33 5.08 -7.07
N LYS A 157 16.50 6.06 -7.43
CA LYS A 157 16.72 7.49 -7.14
C LYS A 157 16.17 7.91 -5.78
#